data_c496759c85b37c094de3ed3a8707c704
#
_entry.id   c496759c85b37c094de3ed3a8707c704
#
_cell.length_a   1.000
_cell.length_b   1.000
_cell.length_c   1.000
_cell.angle_alpha   90.00
_cell.angle_beta   90.00
_cell.angle_gamma   90.00
#
_symmetry.space_group_name_H-M   'P 1'
#
loop_
_entity.id
_entity.type
_entity.pdbx_description
1 polymer ?
#
loop_
_entity_poly.entity_id
_entity_poly.type
_entity_poly.pdbx_seq_one_letter_code
_entity_poly.pdbx_strand_id
1 'polypeptide(L)'
;SRRMREEEFFSHVTAAVLWGLPLPPQSLLARSRGAAAMARPLDVAVRLPARAGRARGIRGRSISPHLAEVSIHPLTGLRVSTPAAVWAELATELALEDLVAVGDAAVREPMWETDAAALASVADLDRALGAGRRLGVDRLRAARPLVRTRSRSRPETHLRLAFVEAGLLEPECNWPVLDGDRLLALLDLAYPGAGVCFEYEGEHHLRDPEQW
;
A
#
# COMPACT_ATOMS: atom_id res chain seq x y z
N SER A 1 2.06 -23.12 2.20
CA SER A 1 1.34 -23.96 1.23
C SER A 1 2.14 -25.21 0.92
N ARG A 2 1.51 -26.39 0.90
CA ARG A 2 2.16 -27.70 0.63
C ARG A 2 2.81 -27.78 -0.78
N ARG A 3 2.65 -26.80 -1.64
CA ARG A 3 3.17 -26.78 -3.01
C ARG A 3 4.29 -25.75 -3.26
N MET A 4 4.57 -24.85 -2.31
CA MET A 4 5.65 -23.88 -2.45
C MET A 4 6.98 -24.55 -2.05
N ARG A 5 8.01 -24.29 -2.84
CA ARG A 5 9.38 -24.70 -2.53
C ARG A 5 9.95 -23.82 -1.40
N GLU A 6 11.00 -24.26 -0.77
CA GLU A 6 11.62 -23.55 0.34
C GLU A 6 12.16 -22.16 -0.06
N GLU A 7 12.66 -22.04 -1.28
CA GLU A 7 13.18 -20.77 -1.84
C GLU A 7 12.10 -19.83 -2.37
N GLU A 8 10.82 -20.28 -2.51
CA GLU A 8 9.73 -19.49 -3.04
C GLU A 8 9.09 -18.62 -1.95
N PHE A 9 8.60 -17.43 -2.35
CA PHE A 9 7.86 -16.51 -1.50
C PHE A 9 6.82 -15.75 -2.30
N PHE A 10 5.76 -15.28 -1.66
CA PHE A 10 4.78 -14.39 -2.28
C PHE A 10 5.36 -12.99 -2.43
N SER A 11 5.04 -12.33 -3.55
CA SER A 11 5.56 -11.02 -3.91
C SER A 11 4.50 -10.15 -4.59
N HIS A 12 4.84 -8.90 -4.91
CA HIS A 12 4.00 -7.97 -5.70
C HIS A 12 2.56 -7.91 -5.17
N VAL A 13 1.55 -8.04 -6.07
CA VAL A 13 0.13 -7.91 -5.72
C VAL A 13 -0.32 -8.98 -4.72
N THR A 14 0.17 -10.22 -4.84
CA THR A 14 -0.19 -11.27 -3.88
C THR A 14 0.32 -10.93 -2.48
N ALA A 15 1.55 -10.45 -2.35
CA ALA A 15 2.09 -10.00 -1.07
C ALA A 15 1.35 -8.77 -0.53
N ALA A 16 0.99 -7.81 -1.39
CA ALA A 16 0.21 -6.65 -0.99
C ALA A 16 -1.15 -7.06 -0.40
N VAL A 17 -1.85 -8.01 -1.02
CA VAL A 17 -3.11 -8.57 -0.49
C VAL A 17 -2.90 -9.25 0.85
N LEU A 18 -1.83 -10.02 1.01
CA LEU A 18 -1.52 -10.70 2.29
C LEU A 18 -1.27 -9.68 3.41
N TRP A 19 -0.57 -8.57 3.12
CA TRP A 19 -0.34 -7.50 4.09
C TRP A 19 -1.53 -6.55 4.30
N GLY A 20 -2.64 -6.71 3.56
CA GLY A 20 -3.78 -5.80 3.60
C GLY A 20 -3.47 -4.41 3.05
N LEU A 21 -2.47 -4.27 2.18
CA LEU A 21 -2.14 -3.00 1.53
C LEU A 21 -3.21 -2.62 0.51
N PRO A 22 -3.61 -1.33 0.41
CA PRO A 22 -4.67 -0.90 -0.48
C PRO A 22 -4.23 -1.01 -1.95
N LEU A 23 -5.05 -1.68 -2.74
CA LEU A 23 -4.82 -1.84 -4.17
C LEU A 23 -6.01 -1.34 -4.96
N PRO A 24 -5.81 -0.73 -6.14
CA PRO A 24 -6.92 -0.40 -7.02
C PRO A 24 -7.63 -1.69 -7.50
N PRO A 25 -8.97 -1.71 -7.60
CA PRO A 25 -9.75 -2.91 -7.95
C PRO A 25 -9.26 -3.62 -9.21
N GLN A 26 -8.84 -2.86 -10.23
CA GLN A 26 -8.30 -3.40 -11.48
C GLN A 26 -7.02 -4.22 -11.30
N SER A 27 -6.26 -4.00 -10.22
CA SER A 27 -5.07 -4.78 -9.91
C SER A 27 -5.39 -6.17 -9.39
N LEU A 28 -6.60 -6.38 -8.87
CA LEU A 28 -7.07 -7.66 -8.33
C LEU A 28 -7.69 -8.55 -9.41
N LEU A 29 -8.02 -7.97 -10.57
CA LEU A 29 -8.63 -8.68 -11.69
C LEU A 29 -7.55 -9.22 -12.64
N ALA A 30 -7.80 -10.40 -13.24
CA ALA A 30 -6.99 -10.88 -14.33
C ALA A 30 -7.22 -9.99 -15.57
N ARG A 31 -6.13 -9.58 -16.23
CA ARG A 31 -6.23 -8.96 -17.56
C ARG A 31 -6.56 -10.05 -18.60
N SER A 32 -7.82 -10.43 -18.73
CA SER A 32 -8.26 -11.32 -19.81
C SER A 32 -9.01 -10.53 -20.88
N ARG A 33 -8.54 -10.61 -22.11
CA ARG A 33 -9.33 -10.21 -23.29
C ARG A 33 -10.41 -11.27 -23.49
N GLY A 34 -11.64 -10.96 -23.08
CA GLY A 34 -12.83 -11.71 -23.55
C GLY A 34 -13.09 -13.05 -22.85
N ALA A 35 -13.23 -13.10 -21.54
CA ALA A 35 -13.90 -14.19 -20.81
C ALA A 35 -14.20 -13.76 -19.38
N ALA A 36 -15.11 -14.48 -18.71
CA ALA A 36 -15.50 -14.24 -17.31
C ALA A 36 -14.29 -13.91 -16.43
N ALA A 37 -14.45 -12.95 -15.49
CA ALA A 37 -13.41 -12.50 -14.59
C ALA A 37 -12.71 -13.69 -13.91
N MET A 38 -11.56 -14.08 -14.43
CA MET A 38 -10.73 -15.11 -13.81
C MET A 38 -9.93 -14.46 -12.68
N ALA A 39 -9.78 -15.16 -11.57
CA ALA A 39 -8.93 -14.73 -10.49
C ALA A 39 -7.50 -14.45 -11.01
N ARG A 40 -6.89 -13.34 -10.58
CA ARG A 40 -5.51 -13.00 -10.91
C ARG A 40 -4.58 -14.16 -10.50
N PRO A 41 -3.59 -14.54 -11.35
CA PRO A 41 -2.55 -15.49 -10.93
C PRO A 41 -1.80 -14.97 -9.71
N LEU A 42 -1.39 -15.88 -8.83
CA LEU A 42 -0.58 -15.56 -7.66
C LEU A 42 0.84 -15.18 -8.08
N ASP A 43 1.34 -14.06 -7.60
CA ASP A 43 2.74 -13.66 -7.80
C ASP A 43 3.62 -14.44 -6.81
N VAL A 44 4.44 -15.34 -7.33
CA VAL A 44 5.40 -16.15 -6.58
C VAL A 44 6.79 -15.84 -7.07
N ALA A 45 7.69 -15.49 -6.17
CA ALA A 45 9.06 -15.09 -6.48
C ALA A 45 10.10 -16.06 -5.93
N VAL A 46 11.28 -16.03 -6.56
CA VAL A 46 12.53 -16.62 -6.06
C VAL A 46 13.64 -15.60 -6.19
N ARG A 47 14.70 -15.77 -5.40
CA ARG A 47 15.93 -14.99 -5.60
C ARG A 47 16.75 -15.55 -6.76
N LEU A 48 17.27 -14.65 -7.61
CA LEU A 48 18.26 -15.05 -8.62
C LEU A 48 19.48 -15.72 -7.94
N PRO A 49 20.13 -16.71 -8.58
CA PRO A 49 19.94 -17.20 -9.95
C PRO A 49 18.80 -18.21 -10.13
N ALA A 50 18.06 -18.55 -9.05
CA ALA A 50 16.94 -19.49 -9.14
C ALA A 50 15.85 -18.96 -10.10
N ARG A 51 15.14 -19.88 -10.73
CA ARG A 51 14.02 -19.57 -11.62
C ARG A 51 12.71 -19.96 -10.99
N ALA A 52 11.77 -19.03 -10.97
CA ALA A 52 10.42 -19.29 -10.51
C ALA A 52 9.74 -20.37 -11.34
N GLY A 53 8.99 -21.24 -10.67
CA GLY A 53 8.22 -22.28 -11.32
C GLY A 53 7.17 -21.74 -12.28
N ARG A 54 6.87 -22.49 -13.32
CA ARG A 54 5.77 -22.23 -14.26
C ARG A 54 4.62 -23.19 -13.94
N ALA A 55 3.53 -22.67 -13.40
CA ALA A 55 2.32 -23.44 -13.13
C ALA A 55 1.08 -22.62 -13.47
N ARG A 56 -0.02 -23.31 -13.78
CA ARG A 56 -1.32 -22.65 -14.02
C ARG A 56 -1.73 -21.88 -12.73
N GLY A 57 -2.13 -20.63 -12.88
CA GLY A 57 -2.54 -19.78 -11.76
C GLY A 57 -1.37 -19.17 -10.99
N ILE A 58 -0.12 -19.30 -11.49
CA ILE A 58 1.08 -18.68 -10.88
C ILE A 58 1.74 -17.76 -11.91
N ARG A 59 2.08 -16.55 -11.49
CA ARG A 59 2.99 -15.65 -12.17
C ARG A 59 4.34 -15.71 -11.45
N GLY A 60 5.27 -16.47 -12.03
CA GLY A 60 6.63 -16.60 -11.51
C GLY A 60 7.46 -15.35 -11.71
N ARG A 61 8.18 -14.92 -10.67
CA ARG A 61 9.10 -13.78 -10.64
C ARG A 61 10.50 -14.24 -10.22
N SER A 62 11.54 -13.63 -10.78
CA SER A 62 12.91 -13.80 -10.30
C SER A 62 13.46 -12.44 -9.92
N ILE A 63 13.82 -12.28 -8.64
CA ILE A 63 14.20 -11.00 -8.05
C ILE A 63 15.67 -11.06 -7.66
N SER A 64 16.43 -9.99 -7.94
CA SER A 64 17.83 -9.89 -7.50
C SER A 64 17.94 -10.00 -5.98
N PRO A 65 18.92 -10.72 -5.43
CA PRO A 65 19.01 -10.98 -3.99
C PRO A 65 18.97 -9.73 -3.12
N HIS A 66 19.62 -8.64 -3.55
CA HIS A 66 19.67 -7.36 -2.84
C HIS A 66 18.34 -6.57 -2.88
N LEU A 67 17.38 -6.96 -3.74
CA LEU A 67 16.05 -6.37 -3.83
C LEU A 67 14.98 -7.24 -3.16
N ALA A 68 15.30 -8.50 -2.84
CA ALA A 68 14.38 -9.51 -2.34
C ALA A 68 14.45 -9.60 -0.81
N GLU A 69 13.81 -8.66 -0.13
CA GLU A 69 13.64 -8.71 1.33
C GLU A 69 12.38 -9.50 1.67
N VAL A 70 12.54 -10.59 2.44
CA VAL A 70 11.48 -11.57 2.72
C VAL A 70 11.34 -11.77 4.22
N SER A 71 10.12 -11.85 4.69
CA SER A 71 9.75 -12.18 6.08
C SER A 71 8.73 -13.31 6.13
N ILE A 72 8.45 -13.79 7.34
CA ILE A 72 7.32 -14.68 7.61
C ILE A 72 6.12 -13.81 7.99
N HIS A 73 5.01 -13.98 7.27
CA HIS A 73 3.78 -13.25 7.58
C HIS A 73 3.21 -13.71 8.93
N PRO A 74 2.97 -12.79 9.88
CA PRO A 74 2.67 -13.17 11.27
C PRO A 74 1.39 -13.99 11.42
N LEU A 75 0.35 -13.72 10.63
CA LEU A 75 -0.93 -14.40 10.75
C LEU A 75 -1.01 -15.71 9.96
N THR A 76 -0.25 -15.82 8.86
CA THR A 76 -0.39 -16.95 7.93
C THR A 76 0.78 -17.92 7.95
N GLY A 77 1.92 -17.50 8.54
CA GLY A 77 3.16 -18.28 8.51
C GLY A 77 3.79 -18.40 7.11
N LEU A 78 3.29 -17.68 6.11
CA LEU A 78 3.78 -17.72 4.73
C LEU A 78 5.01 -16.86 4.55
N ARG A 79 5.91 -17.28 3.66
CA ARG A 79 7.04 -16.46 3.22
C ARG A 79 6.55 -15.42 2.23
N VAL A 80 6.83 -14.16 2.51
CA VAL A 80 6.30 -13.02 1.76
C VAL A 80 7.34 -11.90 1.69
N SER A 81 7.38 -11.14 0.60
CA SER A 81 8.16 -9.89 0.54
C SER A 81 7.75 -8.97 1.69
N THR A 82 8.71 -8.32 2.35
CA THR A 82 8.40 -7.32 3.40
C THR A 82 7.52 -6.20 2.84
N PRO A 83 6.73 -5.48 3.66
CA PRO A 83 5.87 -4.41 3.17
C PRO A 83 6.61 -3.35 2.35
N ALA A 84 7.81 -2.96 2.76
CA ALA A 84 8.64 -2.01 2.03
C ALA A 84 9.15 -2.58 0.69
N ALA A 85 9.51 -3.88 0.65
CA ALA A 85 9.87 -4.54 -0.61
C ALA A 85 8.67 -4.62 -1.56
N VAL A 86 7.46 -4.92 -1.04
CA VAL A 86 6.21 -4.93 -1.81
C VAL A 86 5.92 -3.56 -2.42
N TRP A 87 6.03 -2.48 -1.63
CA TRP A 87 5.90 -1.12 -2.14
C TRP A 87 6.83 -0.88 -3.34
N ALA A 88 8.09 -1.26 -3.21
CA ALA A 88 9.06 -1.10 -4.29
C ALA A 88 8.80 -2.01 -5.50
N GLU A 89 8.32 -3.24 -5.30
CA GLU A 89 7.95 -4.18 -6.36
C GLU A 89 6.74 -3.69 -7.18
N LEU A 90 5.80 -2.98 -6.55
CA LEU A 90 4.59 -2.48 -7.19
C LEU A 90 4.82 -1.24 -8.07
N ALA A 91 5.99 -0.63 -8.03
CA ALA A 91 6.30 0.59 -8.79
C ALA A 91 6.11 0.48 -10.31
N THR A 92 6.16 -0.73 -10.88
CA THR A 92 5.90 -0.95 -12.31
C THR A 92 4.44 -1.29 -12.63
N GLU A 93 3.63 -1.58 -11.62
CA GLU A 93 2.26 -2.06 -11.80
C GLU A 93 1.21 -1.00 -11.43
N LEU A 94 1.55 -0.04 -10.54
CA LEU A 94 0.65 0.97 -10.03
C LEU A 94 0.90 2.36 -10.63
N ALA A 95 -0.15 3.18 -10.71
CA ALA A 95 -0.03 4.61 -10.91
C ALA A 95 0.66 5.27 -9.71
N LEU A 96 1.08 6.54 -9.84
CA LEU A 96 1.82 7.23 -8.78
C LEU A 96 1.00 7.35 -7.50
N GLU A 97 -0.25 7.77 -7.63
CA GLU A 97 -1.17 8.00 -6.50
C GLU A 97 -1.45 6.70 -5.73
N ASP A 98 -1.63 5.59 -6.45
CA ASP A 98 -1.82 4.27 -5.86
C ASP A 98 -0.55 3.77 -5.16
N LEU A 99 0.61 4.05 -5.74
CA LEU A 99 1.89 3.70 -5.12
C LEU A 99 2.14 4.51 -3.84
N VAL A 100 1.75 5.80 -3.82
CA VAL A 100 1.77 6.63 -2.60
C VAL A 100 0.82 6.05 -1.56
N ALA A 101 -0.41 5.69 -1.93
CA ALA A 101 -1.38 5.11 -1.01
C ALA A 101 -0.91 3.78 -0.39
N VAL A 102 -0.22 2.94 -1.16
CA VAL A 102 0.43 1.72 -0.63
C VAL A 102 1.55 2.09 0.35
N GLY A 103 2.34 3.13 0.05
CA GLY A 103 3.38 3.65 0.94
C GLY A 103 2.79 4.18 2.25
N ASP A 104 1.76 5.04 2.17
CA ASP A 104 1.05 5.60 3.33
C ASP A 104 0.55 4.46 4.24
N ALA A 105 -0.14 3.46 3.67
CA ALA A 105 -0.66 2.33 4.43
C ALA A 105 0.45 1.48 5.07
N ALA A 106 1.60 1.33 4.41
CA ALA A 106 2.72 0.56 4.96
C ALA A 106 3.35 1.24 6.18
N VAL A 107 3.44 2.58 6.18
CA VAL A 107 4.07 3.37 7.26
C VAL A 107 3.07 4.02 8.20
N ARG A 108 1.79 3.66 8.12
CA ARG A 108 0.72 4.27 8.91
C ARG A 108 0.98 4.13 10.40
N GLU A 109 1.14 5.27 11.07
CA GLU A 109 1.28 5.32 12.52
C GLU A 109 -0.03 4.95 13.22
N PRO A 110 0.01 4.16 14.32
CA PRO A 110 -1.15 3.95 15.16
C PRO A 110 -1.58 5.29 15.80
N MET A 111 -2.87 5.57 15.78
CA MET A 111 -3.45 6.74 16.45
C MET A 111 -4.14 6.36 17.77
N TRP A 112 -4.56 5.11 17.88
CA TRP A 112 -5.24 4.54 19.04
C TRP A 112 -4.45 3.34 19.57
N GLU A 113 -4.60 3.05 20.85
CA GLU A 113 -3.99 1.87 21.48
C GLU A 113 -4.43 0.55 20.81
N THR A 114 -5.62 0.56 20.18
CA THR A 114 -6.18 -0.60 19.47
C THR A 114 -5.67 -0.72 18.03
N ASP A 115 -5.00 0.30 17.50
CA ASP A 115 -4.48 0.26 16.13
C ASP A 115 -3.31 -0.73 16.04
N ALA A 116 -3.24 -1.44 14.92
CA ALA A 116 -2.08 -2.25 14.61
C ALA A 116 -0.85 -1.36 14.41
N ALA A 117 0.31 -1.86 14.82
CA ALA A 117 1.59 -1.20 14.54
C ALA A 117 1.79 -1.03 13.03
N ALA A 118 2.57 -0.01 12.66
CA ALA A 118 2.97 0.21 11.28
C ALA A 118 3.64 -1.06 10.71
N LEU A 119 3.32 -1.40 9.46
CA LEU A 119 3.89 -2.56 8.77
C LEU A 119 5.37 -2.34 8.41
N ALA A 120 5.76 -1.09 8.19
CA ALA A 120 7.12 -0.66 7.89
C ALA A 120 7.34 0.76 8.43
N SER A 121 8.58 1.15 8.59
CA SER A 121 8.96 2.54 8.85
C SER A 121 9.22 3.29 7.54
N VAL A 122 9.24 4.62 7.61
CA VAL A 122 9.68 5.49 6.51
C VAL A 122 11.12 5.16 6.08
N ALA A 123 12.00 4.83 7.04
CA ALA A 123 13.37 4.41 6.76
C ALA A 123 13.44 3.06 6.01
N ASP A 124 12.48 2.16 6.21
CA ASP A 124 12.37 0.91 5.43
C ASP A 124 12.05 1.19 3.96
N LEU A 125 11.15 2.15 3.68
CA LEU A 125 10.88 2.58 2.31
C LEU A 125 12.12 3.23 1.67
N ASP A 126 12.86 4.06 2.41
CA ASP A 126 14.11 4.68 1.93
C ASP A 126 15.17 3.61 1.62
N ARG A 127 15.29 2.61 2.48
CA ARG A 127 16.18 1.46 2.26
C ARG A 127 15.77 0.66 1.02
N ALA A 128 14.47 0.38 0.85
CA ALA A 128 13.95 -0.32 -0.31
C ALA A 128 14.15 0.47 -1.61
N LEU A 129 14.00 1.81 -1.59
CA LEU A 129 14.31 2.70 -2.71
C LEU A 129 15.81 2.69 -3.04
N GLY A 130 16.67 2.74 -2.02
CA GLY A 130 18.14 2.77 -2.16
C GLY A 130 18.79 1.42 -2.45
N ALA A 131 18.04 0.31 -2.42
CA ALA A 131 18.60 -1.05 -2.51
C ALA A 131 19.27 -1.39 -3.87
N GLY A 132 19.11 -0.55 -4.90
CA GLY A 132 19.79 -0.71 -6.17
C GLY A 132 18.92 -0.47 -7.41
N ARG A 133 19.48 -0.77 -8.58
CA ARG A 133 18.79 -0.58 -9.86
C ARG A 133 17.59 -1.53 -9.98
N ARG A 134 16.43 -0.97 -10.30
CA ARG A 134 15.19 -1.72 -10.59
C ARG A 134 14.32 -0.97 -11.60
N LEU A 135 13.42 -1.70 -12.26
CA LEU A 135 12.38 -1.08 -13.06
C LEU A 135 11.44 -0.28 -12.14
N GLY A 136 10.99 0.87 -12.61
CA GLY A 136 10.08 1.74 -11.84
C GLY A 136 10.75 2.58 -10.75
N VAL A 137 12.08 2.63 -10.66
CA VAL A 137 12.82 3.41 -9.65
C VAL A 137 12.46 4.90 -9.68
N ASP A 138 12.22 5.48 -10.86
CA ASP A 138 11.86 6.89 -10.96
C ASP A 138 10.46 7.16 -10.39
N ARG A 139 9.54 6.20 -10.52
CA ARG A 139 8.22 6.30 -9.86
C ARG A 139 8.35 6.17 -8.33
N LEU A 140 9.25 5.32 -7.82
CA LEU A 140 9.56 5.26 -6.40
C LEU A 140 10.12 6.58 -5.87
N ARG A 141 11.05 7.19 -6.63
CA ARG A 141 11.62 8.51 -6.28
C ARG A 141 10.57 9.61 -6.27
N ALA A 142 9.60 9.55 -7.19
CA ALA A 142 8.48 10.48 -7.22
C ALA A 142 7.48 10.22 -6.08
N ALA A 143 7.18 8.96 -5.76
CA ALA A 143 6.22 8.59 -4.74
C ALA A 143 6.73 8.86 -3.32
N ARG A 144 8.01 8.56 -3.04
CA ARG A 144 8.57 8.59 -1.68
C ARG A 144 8.38 9.92 -0.93
N PRO A 145 8.65 11.10 -1.51
CA PRO A 145 8.44 12.39 -0.84
C PRO A 145 6.96 12.70 -0.56
N LEU A 146 6.04 12.02 -1.23
CA LEU A 146 4.60 12.20 -1.09
C LEU A 146 3.97 11.28 -0.03
N VAL A 147 4.73 10.31 0.49
CA VAL A 147 4.24 9.38 1.53
C VAL A 147 4.06 10.10 2.86
N ARG A 148 2.93 9.83 3.53
CA ARG A 148 2.56 10.37 4.85
C ARG A 148 2.16 9.25 5.81
N THR A 149 2.54 9.38 7.08
CA THR A 149 2.28 8.36 8.11
C THR A 149 0.87 8.45 8.69
N ARG A 150 0.17 9.55 8.44
CA ARG A 150 -1.15 9.83 9.02
C ARG A 150 -2.31 9.64 8.06
N SER A 151 -2.08 9.33 6.80
CA SER A 151 -3.16 8.97 5.86
C SER A 151 -3.69 7.57 6.18
N ARG A 152 -5.00 7.42 6.32
CA ARG A 152 -5.62 6.17 6.81
C ARG A 152 -6.28 5.34 5.70
N SER A 153 -6.54 5.95 4.57
CA SER A 153 -7.19 5.27 3.45
C SER A 153 -6.64 5.71 2.09
N ARG A 154 -6.82 4.84 1.09
CA ARG A 154 -6.46 5.16 -0.30
C ARG A 154 -7.21 6.39 -0.84
N PRO A 155 -8.52 6.56 -0.62
CA PRO A 155 -9.24 7.76 -1.05
C PRO A 155 -8.71 9.05 -0.42
N GLU A 156 -8.39 9.07 0.88
CA GLU A 156 -7.77 10.22 1.53
C GLU A 156 -6.45 10.60 0.85
N THR A 157 -5.58 9.61 0.55
CA THR A 157 -4.33 9.84 -0.17
C THR A 157 -4.59 10.47 -1.54
N HIS A 158 -5.55 9.92 -2.31
CA HIS A 158 -5.89 10.44 -3.63
C HIS A 158 -6.43 11.87 -3.56
N LEU A 159 -7.30 12.17 -2.61
CA LEU A 159 -7.86 13.52 -2.43
C LEU A 159 -6.77 14.53 -2.03
N ARG A 160 -5.90 14.16 -1.09
CA ARG A 160 -4.73 14.96 -0.69
C ARG A 160 -3.85 15.30 -1.89
N LEU A 161 -3.50 14.28 -2.69
CA LEU A 161 -2.65 14.48 -3.87
C LEU A 161 -3.32 15.34 -4.94
N ALA A 162 -4.64 15.19 -5.14
CA ALA A 162 -5.39 16.03 -6.07
C ALA A 162 -5.38 17.51 -5.66
N PHE A 163 -5.43 17.82 -4.36
CA PHE A 163 -5.31 19.20 -3.88
C PHE A 163 -3.91 19.78 -4.16
N VAL A 164 -2.86 19.00 -3.91
CA VAL A 164 -1.48 19.42 -4.20
C VAL A 164 -1.27 19.62 -5.70
N GLU A 165 -1.80 18.72 -6.54
CA GLU A 165 -1.72 18.83 -8.00
C GLU A 165 -2.48 20.06 -8.52
N ALA A 166 -3.59 20.42 -7.88
CA ALA A 166 -4.34 21.65 -8.17
C ALA A 166 -3.63 22.94 -7.69
N GLY A 167 -2.44 22.83 -7.09
CA GLY A 167 -1.67 23.98 -6.60
C GLY A 167 -2.10 24.49 -5.22
N LEU A 168 -2.93 23.76 -4.50
CA LEU A 168 -3.26 24.09 -3.11
C LEU A 168 -2.12 23.65 -2.17
N LEU A 169 -2.07 24.25 -1.00
CA LEU A 169 -1.21 23.73 0.09
C LEU A 169 -1.61 22.29 0.41
N GLU A 170 -0.64 21.50 0.85
CA GLU A 170 -0.94 20.14 1.31
C GLU A 170 -1.76 20.19 2.60
N PRO A 171 -2.92 19.55 2.68
CA PRO A 171 -3.71 19.49 3.91
C PRO A 171 -3.07 18.58 4.95
N GLU A 172 -3.34 18.84 6.21
CA GLU A 172 -3.02 17.94 7.31
C GLU A 172 -3.92 16.70 7.24
N CYS A 173 -3.31 15.52 7.37
CA CYS A 173 -4.04 14.25 7.38
C CYS A 173 -4.49 13.88 8.79
N ASN A 174 -5.72 13.42 8.91
CA ASN A 174 -6.31 12.93 10.15
C ASN A 174 -6.04 13.88 11.33
N TRP A 175 -6.49 15.12 11.16
CA TRP A 175 -6.30 16.20 12.11
C TRP A 175 -7.22 16.05 13.32
N PRO A 176 -6.68 15.99 14.57
CA PRO A 176 -7.51 15.88 15.75
C PRO A 176 -8.13 17.24 16.12
N VAL A 177 -9.43 17.26 16.33
CA VAL A 177 -10.16 18.38 16.95
C VAL A 177 -10.28 18.08 18.44
N LEU A 178 -9.75 18.95 19.27
CA LEU A 178 -9.70 18.75 20.71
C LEU A 178 -10.48 19.82 21.46
N ASP A 179 -11.11 19.45 22.58
CA ASP A 179 -11.62 20.34 23.62
C ASP A 179 -10.85 20.03 24.92
N GLY A 180 -9.86 20.84 25.22
CA GLY A 180 -8.84 20.49 26.21
C GLY A 180 -8.11 19.21 25.80
N ASP A 181 -8.12 18.20 26.65
CA ASP A 181 -7.54 16.87 26.36
C ASP A 181 -8.54 15.88 25.72
N ARG A 182 -9.78 16.32 25.52
CA ARG A 182 -10.84 15.48 24.95
C ARG A 182 -10.83 15.56 23.43
N LEU A 183 -10.65 14.42 22.75
CA LEU A 183 -10.85 14.33 21.31
C LEU A 183 -12.35 14.44 20.99
N LEU A 184 -12.72 15.43 20.16
CA LEU A 184 -14.08 15.63 19.65
C LEU A 184 -14.28 14.96 18.29
N ALA A 185 -13.32 15.11 17.39
CA ALA A 185 -13.38 14.58 16.04
C ALA A 185 -11.96 14.34 15.49
N LEU A 186 -11.87 13.51 14.46
CA LEU A 186 -10.69 13.30 13.65
C LEU A 186 -11.07 13.61 12.21
N LEU A 187 -10.46 14.64 11.64
CA LEU A 187 -10.79 15.12 10.30
C LEU A 187 -9.86 14.50 9.27
N ASP A 188 -10.39 13.85 8.23
CA ASP A 188 -9.61 13.14 7.22
C ASP A 188 -8.53 14.04 6.60
N LEU A 189 -8.94 15.23 6.13
CA LEU A 189 -8.04 16.26 5.62
C LEU A 189 -8.45 17.63 6.18
N ALA A 190 -7.50 18.40 6.67
CA ALA A 190 -7.78 19.71 7.26
C ALA A 190 -6.78 20.79 6.83
N TYR A 191 -7.28 22.01 6.80
CA TYR A 191 -6.49 23.25 6.78
C TYR A 191 -6.80 24.03 8.06
N PRO A 192 -6.16 23.69 9.19
CA PRO A 192 -6.51 24.26 10.49
C PRO A 192 -6.43 25.80 10.52
N GLY A 193 -5.41 26.37 9.84
CA GLY A 193 -5.25 27.83 9.74
C GLY A 193 -6.35 28.54 8.93
N ALA A 194 -7.10 27.83 8.10
CA ALA A 194 -8.23 28.34 7.34
C ALA A 194 -9.59 27.95 7.94
N GLY A 195 -9.60 27.08 8.96
CA GLY A 195 -10.83 26.54 9.55
C GLY A 195 -11.65 25.68 8.59
N VAL A 196 -11.00 24.99 7.66
CA VAL A 196 -11.66 24.15 6.62
C VAL A 196 -11.22 22.71 6.78
N CYS A 197 -12.16 21.78 6.64
CA CYS A 197 -11.88 20.35 6.58
C CYS A 197 -12.62 19.68 5.41
N PHE A 198 -12.15 18.50 5.05
CA PHE A 198 -12.75 17.62 4.04
C PHE A 198 -12.80 16.21 4.61
N GLU A 199 -13.95 15.58 4.47
CA GLU A 199 -14.20 14.20 4.83
C GLU A 199 -14.44 13.39 3.57
N TYR A 200 -13.84 12.20 3.50
CA TYR A 200 -14.14 11.26 2.42
C TYR A 200 -15.25 10.32 2.87
N GLU A 201 -16.47 10.57 2.41
CA GLU A 201 -17.60 9.68 2.66
C GLU A 201 -17.57 8.49 1.70
N GLY A 202 -17.19 7.31 2.20
CA GLY A 202 -17.32 6.06 1.45
C GLY A 202 -18.79 5.63 1.30
N GLU A 203 -19.09 4.83 0.26
CA GLU A 203 -20.46 4.30 0.02
C GLU A 203 -21.08 3.57 1.22
N HIS A 204 -20.31 3.20 2.23
CA HIS A 204 -20.80 2.54 3.43
C HIS A 204 -21.67 3.45 4.31
N HIS A 205 -21.43 4.77 4.31
CA HIS A 205 -22.23 5.74 5.06
C HIS A 205 -23.57 6.08 4.36
N LEU A 206 -23.67 5.87 3.06
CA LEU A 206 -24.93 6.09 2.30
C LEU A 206 -26.01 5.03 2.61
N ARG A 207 -25.68 3.95 3.31
CA ARG A 207 -26.60 2.82 3.58
C ARG A 207 -27.17 2.80 5.00
N ASP A 208 -26.75 3.68 5.88
CA ASP A 208 -27.25 3.77 7.25
C ASP A 208 -27.82 5.16 7.55
N PRO A 209 -29.16 5.35 7.36
CA PRO A 209 -29.84 6.63 7.59
C PRO A 209 -29.90 7.07 9.06
N GLU A 210 -29.54 6.20 10.01
CA GLU A 210 -29.64 6.49 11.46
C GLU A 210 -28.36 7.13 12.05
N GLN A 211 -27.34 7.37 11.24
CA GLN A 211 -26.07 8.00 11.67
C GLN A 211 -25.98 9.51 11.40
N TRP A 212 -27.11 10.18 11.03
CA TRP A 212 -27.19 11.62 10.84
C TRP A 212 -27.87 12.31 12.02
#